data_74d8c9b8a49a948acfd6c1629d484646
#
_entry.id   74d8c9b8a49a948acfd6c1629d484646
#
_cell.length_a   1.000
_cell.length_b   1.000
_cell.length_c   1.000
_cell.angle_alpha   90.00
_cell.angle_beta   90.00
_cell.angle_gamma   90.00
#
_symmetry.space_group_name_H-M   'P 1'
#
loop_
_entity.id
_entity.type
_entity.pdbx_description
1 polymer ?
#
loop_
_entity_poly.entity_id
_entity_poly.type
_entity_poly.pdbx_seq_one_letter_code
_entity_poly.pdbx_strand_id
1 'polypeptide(L)'
;METAVDIITIENLSHRFADGRIGLQAIDLAIAAGSFVLICGPNGSGKTTLLRHLNGLLQPTTGSVTVDGVAVAADLRRARQRVGMVFQDADSQIVGETVYDDVAFGPQNLKLTHPEIHRRVRQALADVGLEGFADQSPHRLSGGEKRRLAIAGVLAMAPRVIVFDEPFSNLDFPGVKQVLGQIVALHRKGHTVLVTTHDIEKILPHAERLIVIHGGRIQRDGPPRALMTDVERYGVRAPCAVKWGREAVSWLN
;
A
#
# COMPACT_ATOMS: atom_id res chain seq x y z
N MET A 1 -20.22 14.28 -15.69
CA MET A 1 -19.45 13.39 -14.81
C MET A 1 -18.18 13.05 -15.57
N GLU A 2 -17.04 13.64 -15.20
CA GLU A 2 -15.75 13.21 -15.75
C GLU A 2 -15.57 11.73 -15.40
N THR A 3 -15.36 10.90 -16.41
CA THR A 3 -15.01 9.49 -16.20
C THR A 3 -13.66 9.46 -15.48
N ALA A 4 -13.64 8.99 -14.24
CA ALA A 4 -12.41 8.83 -13.49
C ALA A 4 -11.44 7.97 -14.31
N VAL A 5 -10.24 8.50 -14.55
CA VAL A 5 -9.21 7.79 -15.33
C VAL A 5 -8.61 6.69 -14.47
N ASP A 6 -8.57 5.47 -14.98
CA ASP A 6 -7.93 4.37 -14.30
C ASP A 6 -6.43 4.58 -14.24
N ILE A 7 -5.87 4.59 -13.03
CA ILE A 7 -4.44 4.71 -12.80
C ILE A 7 -3.74 3.34 -12.79
N ILE A 8 -4.48 2.28 -12.47
CA ILE A 8 -4.02 0.89 -12.51
C ILE A 8 -5.00 0.10 -13.37
N THR A 9 -4.47 -0.64 -14.33
CA THR A 9 -5.24 -1.62 -15.12
C THR A 9 -4.50 -2.94 -15.11
N ILE A 10 -5.20 -4.01 -14.76
CA ILE A 10 -4.70 -5.39 -14.73
C ILE A 10 -5.62 -6.22 -15.61
N GLU A 11 -5.03 -6.94 -16.57
CA GLU A 11 -5.76 -7.75 -17.54
C GLU A 11 -5.27 -9.20 -17.49
N ASN A 12 -6.17 -10.11 -17.12
CA ASN A 12 -5.96 -11.56 -17.06
C ASN A 12 -4.65 -11.98 -16.37
N LEU A 13 -4.29 -11.28 -15.29
CA LEU A 13 -3.05 -11.50 -14.55
C LEU A 13 -3.07 -12.85 -13.86
N SER A 14 -2.13 -13.73 -14.22
CA SER A 14 -1.86 -14.95 -13.46
C SER A 14 -0.38 -15.02 -13.08
N HIS A 15 -0.12 -15.58 -11.91
CA HIS A 15 1.24 -15.79 -11.41
C HIS A 15 1.40 -17.18 -10.83
N ARG A 16 2.39 -17.92 -11.35
CA ARG A 16 2.83 -19.22 -10.83
C ARG A 16 4.27 -19.08 -10.34
N PHE A 17 4.51 -19.47 -9.10
CA PHE A 17 5.86 -19.52 -8.53
C PHE A 17 6.68 -20.67 -9.14
N ALA A 18 8.01 -20.59 -8.98
CA ALA A 18 8.93 -21.61 -9.51
C ALA A 18 8.70 -23.00 -8.93
N ASP A 19 8.17 -23.12 -7.71
CA ASP A 19 7.79 -24.37 -7.05
C ASP A 19 6.44 -24.93 -7.54
N GLY A 20 5.81 -24.31 -8.53
CA GLY A 20 4.53 -24.71 -9.11
C GLY A 20 3.29 -24.18 -8.39
N ARG A 21 3.41 -23.56 -7.21
CA ARG A 21 2.28 -22.96 -6.51
C ARG A 21 1.68 -21.81 -7.31
N ILE A 22 0.35 -21.74 -7.29
CA ILE A 22 -0.40 -20.66 -7.94
C ILE A 22 -0.55 -19.51 -6.94
N GLY A 23 -0.02 -18.35 -7.30
CA GLY A 23 -0.15 -17.12 -6.51
C GLY A 23 -1.38 -16.31 -6.88
N LEU A 24 -1.63 -16.16 -8.19
CA LEU A 24 -2.78 -15.43 -8.75
C LEU A 24 -3.35 -16.17 -9.96
N GLN A 25 -4.64 -16.04 -10.19
CA GLN A 25 -5.34 -16.69 -11.30
C GLN A 25 -6.34 -15.72 -11.94
N ALA A 26 -6.06 -15.36 -13.21
CA ALA A 26 -6.96 -14.57 -14.05
C ALA A 26 -7.57 -13.36 -13.31
N ILE A 27 -6.70 -12.50 -12.79
CA ILE A 27 -7.11 -11.25 -12.13
C ILE A 27 -7.35 -10.19 -13.20
N ASP A 28 -8.56 -9.67 -13.24
CA ASP A 28 -8.92 -8.46 -13.96
C ASP A 28 -9.29 -7.39 -12.94
N LEU A 29 -8.66 -6.21 -13.04
CA LEU A 29 -8.87 -5.14 -12.07
C LEU A 29 -8.52 -3.78 -12.67
N ALA A 30 -9.41 -2.81 -12.53
CA ALA A 30 -9.16 -1.41 -12.81
C ALA A 30 -9.33 -0.59 -11.53
N ILE A 31 -8.40 0.33 -11.26
CA ILE A 31 -8.41 1.22 -10.08
C ILE A 31 -8.32 2.66 -10.56
N ALA A 32 -9.32 3.45 -10.20
CA ALA A 32 -9.37 4.87 -10.53
C ALA A 32 -8.33 5.69 -9.76
N ALA A 33 -7.81 6.75 -10.39
CA ALA A 33 -6.92 7.69 -9.73
C ALA A 33 -7.60 8.36 -8.52
N GLY A 34 -6.84 8.55 -7.44
CA GLY A 34 -7.31 9.18 -6.21
C GLY A 34 -8.20 8.30 -5.33
N SER A 35 -8.45 7.03 -5.67
CA SER A 35 -9.29 6.15 -4.85
C SER A 35 -8.57 5.55 -3.64
N PHE A 36 -9.35 5.22 -2.61
CA PHE A 36 -8.89 4.46 -1.44
C PHE A 36 -9.42 3.02 -1.52
N VAL A 37 -8.54 2.09 -1.85
CA VAL A 37 -8.89 0.68 -2.06
C VAL A 37 -8.33 -0.18 -0.94
N LEU A 38 -9.21 -0.96 -0.30
CA LEU A 38 -8.84 -1.97 0.68
C LEU A 38 -8.88 -3.36 0.03
N ILE A 39 -7.77 -4.08 0.09
CA ILE A 39 -7.65 -5.44 -0.44
C ILE A 39 -7.51 -6.38 0.76
N CYS A 40 -8.48 -7.26 0.97
CA CYS A 40 -8.46 -8.18 2.08
C CYS A 40 -8.51 -9.65 1.64
N GLY A 41 -8.22 -10.53 2.58
CA GLY A 41 -8.18 -11.98 2.37
C GLY A 41 -7.28 -12.65 3.40
N PRO A 42 -7.39 -13.98 3.60
CA PRO A 42 -6.54 -14.71 4.54
C PRO A 42 -5.07 -14.68 4.12
N ASN A 43 -4.18 -15.10 5.02
CA ASN A 43 -2.77 -15.26 4.70
C ASN A 43 -2.61 -16.27 3.55
N GLY A 44 -1.70 -15.96 2.61
CA GLY A 44 -1.51 -16.78 1.41
C GLY A 44 -2.57 -16.63 0.31
N SER A 45 -3.55 -15.73 0.44
CA SER A 45 -4.59 -15.52 -0.58
C SER A 45 -4.11 -14.87 -1.87
N GLY A 46 -2.91 -14.26 -1.90
CA GLY A 46 -2.34 -13.59 -3.07
C GLY A 46 -2.22 -12.07 -2.98
N LYS A 47 -2.60 -11.43 -1.85
CA LYS A 47 -2.57 -9.96 -1.65
C LYS A 47 -1.19 -9.37 -1.96
N THR A 48 -0.16 -9.79 -1.22
CA THR A 48 1.23 -9.33 -1.43
C THR A 48 1.73 -9.66 -2.84
N THR A 49 1.35 -10.81 -3.39
CA THR A 49 1.69 -11.19 -4.76
C THR A 49 1.13 -10.19 -5.76
N LEU A 50 -0.15 -9.82 -5.62
CA LEU A 50 -0.79 -8.79 -6.45
C LEU A 50 -0.04 -7.46 -6.36
N LEU A 51 0.25 -6.97 -5.13
CA LEU A 51 0.94 -5.71 -4.93
C LEU A 51 2.33 -5.68 -5.59
N ARG A 52 3.07 -6.80 -5.52
CA ARG A 52 4.42 -6.91 -6.11
C ARG A 52 4.42 -6.86 -7.64
N HIS A 53 3.30 -7.13 -8.30
CA HIS A 53 3.18 -6.93 -9.75
C HIS A 53 3.01 -5.45 -10.11
N LEU A 54 2.41 -4.63 -9.23
CA LEU A 54 2.18 -3.21 -9.50
C LEU A 54 3.49 -2.42 -9.63
N ASN A 55 4.53 -2.79 -8.89
CA ASN A 55 5.84 -2.13 -8.94
C ASN A 55 6.94 -2.95 -9.65
N GLY A 56 6.55 -4.06 -10.29
CA GLY A 56 7.46 -4.91 -11.05
C GLY A 56 8.48 -5.69 -10.22
N LEU A 57 8.20 -5.95 -8.94
CA LEU A 57 8.97 -6.90 -8.12
C LEU A 57 8.68 -8.36 -8.51
N LEU A 58 7.50 -8.62 -9.07
CA LEU A 58 7.17 -9.89 -9.71
C LEU A 58 6.73 -9.61 -11.16
N GLN A 59 7.04 -10.56 -12.04
CA GLN A 59 6.58 -10.56 -13.42
C GLN A 59 5.38 -11.50 -13.58
N PRO A 60 4.36 -11.17 -14.37
CA PRO A 60 3.25 -12.04 -14.67
C PRO A 60 3.71 -13.34 -15.36
N THR A 61 3.07 -14.47 -15.05
CA THR A 61 3.17 -15.67 -15.90
C THR A 61 2.33 -15.47 -17.16
N THR A 62 1.14 -14.88 -17.03
CA THR A 62 0.27 -14.46 -18.12
C THR A 62 -0.44 -13.15 -17.76
N GLY A 63 -0.93 -12.44 -18.77
CA GLY A 63 -1.63 -11.18 -18.59
C GLY A 63 -0.71 -9.98 -18.50
N SER A 64 -1.27 -8.82 -18.16
CA SER A 64 -0.56 -7.55 -18.14
C SER A 64 -0.94 -6.69 -16.95
N VAL A 65 -0.02 -5.79 -16.56
CA VAL A 65 -0.23 -4.74 -15.56
C VAL A 65 0.23 -3.42 -16.13
N THR A 66 -0.65 -2.44 -16.11
CA THR A 66 -0.38 -1.06 -16.53
C THR A 66 -0.60 -0.13 -15.35
N VAL A 67 0.33 0.79 -15.12
CA VAL A 67 0.21 1.83 -14.10
C VAL A 67 0.50 3.19 -14.73
N ASP A 68 -0.42 4.14 -14.53
CA ASP A 68 -0.32 5.50 -15.08
C ASP A 68 -0.02 5.50 -16.59
N GLY A 69 -0.72 4.63 -17.33
CA GLY A 69 -0.58 4.46 -18.76
C GLY A 69 0.70 3.74 -19.23
N VAL A 70 1.52 3.20 -18.31
CA VAL A 70 2.77 2.52 -18.62
C VAL A 70 2.68 1.05 -18.24
N ALA A 71 2.93 0.16 -19.20
CA ALA A 71 3.06 -1.27 -18.93
C ALA A 71 4.25 -1.52 -18.00
N VAL A 72 3.99 -2.12 -16.84
CA VAL A 72 5.01 -2.36 -15.80
C VAL A 72 6.18 -3.17 -16.33
N ALA A 73 5.92 -4.19 -17.15
CA ALA A 73 6.96 -5.03 -17.75
C ALA A 73 7.87 -4.28 -18.73
N ALA A 74 7.39 -3.20 -19.34
CA ALA A 74 8.14 -2.43 -20.33
C ALA A 74 9.13 -1.44 -19.68
N ASP A 75 8.79 -0.87 -18.52
CA ASP A 75 9.63 0.11 -17.81
C ASP A 75 9.49 -0.03 -16.29
N LEU A 76 10.26 -0.94 -15.73
CA LEU A 76 10.30 -1.21 -14.27
C LEU A 76 10.73 0.02 -13.46
N ARG A 77 11.62 0.85 -14.00
CA ARG A 77 12.09 2.06 -13.31
C ARG A 77 10.94 3.06 -13.16
N ARG A 78 10.21 3.29 -14.23
CA ARG A 78 9.06 4.20 -14.23
C ARG A 78 7.92 3.64 -13.36
N ALA A 79 7.65 2.34 -13.42
CA ALA A 79 6.67 1.70 -12.55
C ALA A 79 6.99 1.94 -11.07
N ARG A 80 8.26 1.73 -10.63
CA ARG A 80 8.72 1.98 -9.26
C ARG A 80 8.70 3.45 -8.85
N GLN A 81 8.79 4.38 -9.79
CA GLN A 81 8.59 5.79 -9.51
C GLN A 81 7.11 6.13 -9.28
N ARG A 82 6.21 5.46 -10.01
CA ARG A 82 4.76 5.71 -9.94
C ARG A 82 4.11 4.99 -8.77
N VAL A 83 4.62 3.83 -8.39
CA VAL A 83 4.08 3.00 -7.30
C VAL A 83 5.08 2.93 -6.17
N GLY A 84 4.83 3.67 -5.11
CA GLY A 84 5.54 3.54 -3.85
C GLY A 84 4.95 2.40 -3.03
N MET A 85 5.80 1.51 -2.51
CA MET A 85 5.37 0.36 -1.72
C MET A 85 5.98 0.40 -0.32
N VAL A 86 5.12 0.36 0.69
CA VAL A 86 5.49 0.19 2.10
C VAL A 86 5.28 -1.28 2.44
N PHE A 87 6.37 -2.00 2.74
CA PHE A 87 6.32 -3.43 3.04
C PHE A 87 5.82 -3.73 4.45
N GLN A 88 5.36 -4.95 4.67
CA GLN A 88 4.92 -5.45 5.97
C GLN A 88 6.02 -5.36 7.04
N ASP A 89 7.25 -5.67 6.68
CA ASP A 89 8.42 -5.53 7.54
C ASP A 89 9.18 -4.25 7.21
N ALA A 90 9.08 -3.24 8.09
CA ALA A 90 9.74 -1.96 7.90
C ALA A 90 11.27 -2.08 8.02
N ASP A 91 11.78 -2.98 8.89
CA ASP A 91 13.22 -3.17 9.07
C ASP A 91 13.89 -3.64 7.77
N SER A 92 13.23 -4.51 7.00
CA SER A 92 13.75 -4.99 5.71
C SER A 92 13.78 -3.91 4.61
N GLN A 93 13.11 -2.79 4.81
CA GLN A 93 13.05 -1.68 3.84
C GLN A 93 14.07 -0.59 4.14
N ILE A 94 14.54 -0.49 5.39
CA ILE A 94 15.48 0.54 5.85
C ILE A 94 16.90 0.15 5.43
N VAL A 95 17.58 1.06 4.73
CA VAL A 95 18.94 0.84 4.19
C VAL A 95 19.93 1.95 4.55
N GLY A 96 19.44 3.11 5.04
CA GLY A 96 20.25 4.27 5.38
C GLY A 96 20.98 4.14 6.72
N GLU A 97 22.14 4.78 6.85
CA GLU A 97 22.88 4.89 8.14
C GLU A 97 22.19 5.88 9.08
N THR A 98 21.61 6.95 8.54
CA THR A 98 20.77 7.90 9.23
C THR A 98 19.35 7.88 8.68
N VAL A 99 18.41 8.44 9.42
CA VAL A 99 17.02 8.67 8.96
C VAL A 99 17.00 9.53 7.69
N TYR A 100 17.86 10.54 7.62
CA TYR A 100 18.00 11.38 6.43
C TYR A 100 18.48 10.56 5.23
N ASP A 101 19.52 9.76 5.39
CA ASP A 101 20.09 8.95 4.30
C ASP A 101 19.11 7.94 3.76
N ASP A 102 18.33 7.33 4.66
CA ASP A 102 17.30 6.37 4.27
C ASP A 102 16.24 7.02 3.37
N VAL A 103 15.72 8.18 3.76
CA VAL A 103 14.73 8.92 2.96
C VAL A 103 15.34 9.48 1.66
N ALA A 104 16.62 9.84 1.68
CA ALA A 104 17.34 10.35 0.51
C ALA A 104 17.65 9.26 -0.54
N PHE A 105 17.68 8.00 -0.14
CA PHE A 105 18.07 6.88 -1.02
C PHE A 105 17.27 6.81 -2.32
N GLY A 106 15.94 6.89 -2.22
CA GLY A 106 15.07 6.90 -3.41
C GLY A 106 15.34 8.08 -4.35
N PRO A 107 15.26 9.34 -3.90
CA PRO A 107 15.60 10.53 -4.67
C PRO A 107 17.00 10.52 -5.30
N GLN A 108 18.01 9.99 -4.61
CA GLN A 108 19.38 9.82 -5.14
C GLN A 108 19.40 8.85 -6.32
N ASN A 109 18.71 7.71 -6.22
CA ASN A 109 18.59 6.74 -7.30
C ASN A 109 17.82 7.30 -8.51
N LEU A 110 16.96 8.28 -8.29
CA LEU A 110 16.31 9.06 -9.36
C LEU A 110 17.25 10.07 -10.01
N LYS A 111 18.47 10.24 -9.48
CA LYS A 111 19.48 11.21 -9.94
C LYS A 111 18.96 12.67 -9.90
N LEU A 112 18.20 12.98 -8.84
CA LEU A 112 17.76 14.36 -8.59
C LEU A 112 18.93 15.22 -8.14
N THR A 113 18.81 16.55 -8.27
CA THR A 113 19.81 17.50 -7.78
C THR A 113 19.83 17.53 -6.24
N HIS A 114 20.99 17.84 -5.65
CA HIS A 114 21.12 17.95 -4.18
C HIS A 114 20.06 18.86 -3.52
N PRO A 115 19.77 20.07 -4.04
CA PRO A 115 18.72 20.90 -3.46
C PRO A 115 17.33 20.26 -3.49
N GLU A 116 17.01 19.54 -4.58
CA GLU A 116 15.73 18.86 -4.71
C GLU A 116 15.64 17.64 -3.77
N ILE A 117 16.71 16.86 -3.62
CA ILE A 117 16.80 15.77 -2.66
C ILE A 117 16.54 16.31 -1.24
N HIS A 118 17.28 17.36 -0.85
CA HIS A 118 17.13 17.94 0.48
C HIS A 118 15.70 18.45 0.73
N ARG A 119 15.11 19.13 -0.23
CA ARG A 119 13.73 19.61 -0.15
C ARG A 119 12.74 18.46 0.06
N ARG A 120 12.86 17.38 -0.73
CA ARG A 120 11.97 16.22 -0.66
C ARG A 120 12.11 15.46 0.64
N VAL A 121 13.35 15.24 1.10
CA VAL A 121 13.62 14.58 2.37
C VAL A 121 13.00 15.33 3.54
N ARG A 122 13.24 16.65 3.62
CA ARG A 122 12.68 17.48 4.70
C ARG A 122 11.16 17.44 4.68
N GLN A 123 10.54 17.57 3.51
CA GLN A 123 9.09 17.50 3.37
C GLN A 123 8.54 16.14 3.80
N ALA A 124 9.17 15.04 3.33
CA ALA A 124 8.74 13.70 3.68
C ALA A 124 8.86 13.41 5.18
N LEU A 125 9.95 13.85 5.82
CA LEU A 125 10.12 13.73 7.27
C LEU A 125 9.08 14.54 8.04
N ALA A 126 8.77 15.75 7.58
CA ALA A 126 7.72 16.58 8.17
C ALA A 126 6.34 15.92 8.04
N ASP A 127 6.02 15.36 6.85
CA ASP A 127 4.76 14.69 6.61
C ASP A 127 4.51 13.49 7.55
N VAL A 128 5.58 12.88 8.08
CA VAL A 128 5.48 11.73 8.99
C VAL A 128 5.86 12.04 10.44
N GLY A 129 6.20 13.30 10.75
CA GLY A 129 6.58 13.75 12.11
C GLY A 129 7.90 13.13 12.60
N LEU A 130 8.92 13.11 11.72
CA LEU A 130 10.27 12.62 12.01
C LEU A 130 11.37 13.67 11.76
N GLU A 131 11.04 14.96 11.68
CA GLU A 131 12.02 16.03 11.40
C GLU A 131 13.16 16.08 12.42
N GLY A 132 12.83 15.86 13.69
CA GLY A 132 13.82 15.88 14.79
C GLY A 132 14.74 14.65 14.85
N PHE A 133 14.52 13.66 13.96
CA PHE A 133 15.25 12.40 13.95
C PHE A 133 16.24 12.28 12.77
N ALA A 134 16.35 13.31 11.93
CA ALA A 134 17.08 13.24 10.67
C ALA A 134 18.51 12.65 10.79
N ASP A 135 19.26 13.06 11.81
CA ASP A 135 20.66 12.64 12.04
C ASP A 135 20.78 11.37 12.89
N GLN A 136 19.65 10.79 13.32
CA GLN A 136 19.67 9.59 14.15
C GLN A 136 19.80 8.33 13.30
N SER A 137 20.41 7.29 13.88
CA SER A 137 20.41 5.95 13.29
C SER A 137 19.00 5.35 13.36
N PRO A 138 18.50 4.78 12.25
CA PRO A 138 17.20 4.10 12.21
C PRO A 138 17.03 2.98 13.24
N HIS A 139 18.14 2.37 13.68
CA HIS A 139 18.11 1.31 14.71
C HIS A 139 17.63 1.80 16.08
N ARG A 140 17.67 3.11 16.33
CA ARG A 140 17.17 3.71 17.58
C ARG A 140 15.67 4.01 17.56
N LEU A 141 15.03 3.87 16.42
CA LEU A 141 13.62 4.14 16.25
C LEU A 141 12.76 2.98 16.79
N SER A 142 11.64 3.33 17.40
CA SER A 142 10.58 2.36 17.72
C SER A 142 9.96 1.75 16.47
N GLY A 143 9.25 0.63 16.59
CA GLY A 143 8.58 -0.01 15.44
C GLY A 143 7.62 0.92 14.70
N GLY A 144 6.89 1.77 15.42
CA GLY A 144 6.01 2.79 14.82
C GLY A 144 6.79 3.88 14.08
N GLU A 145 7.93 4.34 14.61
CA GLU A 145 8.81 5.31 13.95
C GLU A 145 9.47 4.71 12.71
N LYS A 146 9.93 3.45 12.76
CA LYS A 146 10.46 2.74 11.59
C LYS A 146 9.40 2.61 10.49
N ARG A 147 8.15 2.33 10.85
CA ARG A 147 7.04 2.31 9.89
C ARG A 147 6.83 3.67 9.23
N ARG A 148 6.89 4.75 10.01
CA ARG A 148 6.81 6.12 9.50
C ARG A 148 8.01 6.49 8.64
N LEU A 149 9.21 6.02 8.98
CA LEU A 149 10.41 6.20 8.17
C LEU A 149 10.25 5.53 6.79
N ALA A 150 9.78 4.28 6.75
CA ALA A 150 9.50 3.59 5.48
C ALA A 150 8.47 4.36 4.62
N ILE A 151 7.43 4.96 5.24
CA ILE A 151 6.49 5.84 4.54
C ILE A 151 7.20 7.08 4.00
N ALA A 152 8.07 7.73 4.78
CA ALA A 152 8.82 8.91 4.34
C ALA A 152 9.71 8.62 3.14
N GLY A 153 10.45 7.49 3.15
CA GLY A 153 11.27 7.05 2.02
C GLY A 153 10.46 6.87 0.72
N VAL A 154 9.24 6.35 0.84
CA VAL A 154 8.31 6.24 -0.29
C VAL A 154 7.84 7.61 -0.76
N LEU A 155 7.43 8.50 0.16
CA LEU A 155 6.91 9.84 -0.17
C LEU A 155 7.95 10.73 -0.86
N ALA A 156 9.22 10.61 -0.48
CA ALA A 156 10.31 11.38 -1.07
C ALA A 156 10.48 11.12 -2.59
N MET A 157 10.01 9.97 -3.08
CA MET A 157 9.98 9.65 -4.51
C MET A 157 8.81 10.30 -5.25
N ALA A 158 7.84 10.91 -4.54
CA ALA A 158 6.63 11.52 -5.06
C ALA A 158 5.79 10.56 -5.95
N PRO A 159 5.40 9.38 -5.46
CA PRO A 159 4.62 8.42 -6.21
C PRO A 159 3.18 8.90 -6.42
N ARG A 160 2.51 8.41 -7.48
CA ARG A 160 1.08 8.65 -7.71
C ARG A 160 0.18 7.64 -6.99
N VAL A 161 0.70 6.43 -6.81
CA VAL A 161 0.04 5.33 -6.10
C VAL A 161 0.89 4.94 -4.90
N ILE A 162 0.30 4.82 -3.74
CA ILE A 162 0.96 4.35 -2.53
C ILE A 162 0.29 3.05 -2.09
N VAL A 163 1.10 2.03 -1.96
CA VAL A 163 0.67 0.68 -1.61
C VAL A 163 1.20 0.32 -0.23
N PHE A 164 0.34 -0.10 0.66
CA PHE A 164 0.68 -0.54 2.01
C PHE A 164 0.37 -2.03 2.16
N ASP A 165 1.40 -2.84 2.38
CA ASP A 165 1.25 -4.27 2.64
C ASP A 165 1.22 -4.52 4.15
N GLU A 166 0.04 -4.88 4.70
CA GLU A 166 -0.18 -5.16 6.12
C GLU A 166 0.39 -4.07 7.07
N PRO A 167 0.04 -2.77 6.89
CA PRO A 167 0.74 -1.66 7.55
C PRO A 167 0.62 -1.62 9.07
N PHE A 168 -0.33 -2.36 9.66
CA PHE A 168 -0.62 -2.36 11.09
C PHE A 168 -0.01 -3.54 11.84
N SER A 169 0.70 -4.42 11.14
CA SER A 169 1.32 -5.60 11.76
C SER A 169 2.39 -5.18 12.77
N ASN A 170 2.37 -5.84 13.95
CA ASN A 170 3.33 -5.63 15.04
C ASN A 170 3.34 -4.20 15.63
N LEU A 171 2.27 -3.44 15.48
CA LEU A 171 2.10 -2.13 16.11
C LEU A 171 1.16 -2.21 17.30
N ASP A 172 1.47 -1.45 18.34
CA ASP A 172 0.57 -1.16 19.45
C ASP A 172 -0.55 -0.19 19.02
N PHE A 173 -1.53 0.03 19.89
CA PHE A 173 -2.67 0.88 19.57
C PHE A 173 -2.28 2.32 19.18
N PRO A 174 -1.39 3.04 19.90
CA PRO A 174 -0.90 4.35 19.47
C PRO A 174 -0.23 4.33 18.10
N GLY A 175 0.62 3.33 17.83
CA GLY A 175 1.29 3.15 16.53
C GLY A 175 0.28 2.92 15.40
N VAL A 176 -0.73 2.10 15.62
CA VAL A 176 -1.82 1.91 14.64
C VAL A 176 -2.52 3.23 14.34
N LYS A 177 -2.90 4.02 15.36
CA LYS A 177 -3.58 5.33 15.16
C LYS A 177 -2.70 6.28 14.34
N GLN A 178 -1.41 6.35 14.62
CA GLN A 178 -0.49 7.22 13.89
C GLN A 178 -0.37 6.83 12.42
N VAL A 179 -0.14 5.54 12.13
CA VAL A 179 -0.01 5.04 10.74
C VAL A 179 -1.33 5.17 10.00
N LEU A 180 -2.46 4.85 10.63
CA LEU A 180 -3.78 5.04 10.04
C LEU A 180 -4.04 6.52 9.69
N GLY A 181 -3.72 7.42 10.60
CA GLY A 181 -3.84 8.86 10.38
C GLY A 181 -3.03 9.33 9.17
N GLN A 182 -1.80 8.82 9.01
CA GLN A 182 -0.96 9.13 7.85
C GLN A 182 -1.53 8.58 6.55
N ILE A 183 -1.99 7.33 6.52
CA ILE A 183 -2.61 6.71 5.34
C ILE A 183 -3.82 7.55 4.88
N VAL A 184 -4.70 7.92 5.81
CA VAL A 184 -5.87 8.74 5.52
C VAL A 184 -5.49 10.14 5.04
N ALA A 185 -4.47 10.76 5.66
CA ALA A 185 -3.98 12.07 5.24
C ALA A 185 -3.40 12.06 3.82
N LEU A 186 -2.70 10.99 3.43
CA LEU A 186 -2.16 10.82 2.08
C LEU A 186 -3.28 10.70 1.04
N HIS A 187 -4.33 9.93 1.33
CA HIS A 187 -5.50 9.88 0.45
C HIS A 187 -6.15 11.26 0.31
N ARG A 188 -6.34 12.00 1.41
CA ARG A 188 -6.90 13.36 1.38
C ARG A 188 -6.03 14.36 0.59
N LYS A 189 -4.73 14.11 0.47
CA LYS A 189 -3.81 14.88 -0.39
C LYS A 189 -3.90 14.48 -1.87
N GLY A 190 -4.78 13.55 -2.24
CA GLY A 190 -5.04 13.14 -3.62
C GLY A 190 -4.23 11.94 -4.11
N HIS A 191 -3.48 11.26 -3.25
CA HIS A 191 -2.82 10.01 -3.62
C HIS A 191 -3.85 8.89 -3.81
N THR A 192 -3.62 8.03 -4.80
CA THR A 192 -4.29 6.74 -4.87
C THR A 192 -3.67 5.83 -3.81
N VAL A 193 -4.50 5.28 -2.92
CA VAL A 193 -4.04 4.49 -1.79
C VAL A 193 -4.60 3.07 -1.89
N LEU A 194 -3.71 2.07 -1.86
CA LEU A 194 -4.06 0.66 -1.76
C LEU A 194 -3.53 0.13 -0.42
N VAL A 195 -4.38 -0.52 0.34
CA VAL A 195 -3.97 -1.17 1.60
C VAL A 195 -4.36 -2.63 1.56
N THR A 196 -3.41 -3.52 1.83
CA THR A 196 -3.74 -4.92 2.08
C THR A 196 -3.78 -5.19 3.58
N THR A 197 -4.76 -5.96 4.02
CA THR A 197 -4.80 -6.48 5.39
C THR A 197 -5.73 -7.69 5.50
N HIS A 198 -5.47 -8.53 6.49
CA HIS A 198 -6.40 -9.58 6.94
C HIS A 198 -7.32 -9.08 8.08
N ASP A 199 -6.98 -7.96 8.73
CA ASP A 199 -7.77 -7.31 9.79
C ASP A 199 -8.30 -5.96 9.28
N ILE A 200 -9.52 -5.99 8.76
CA ILE A 200 -10.16 -4.84 8.10
C ILE A 200 -10.76 -3.82 9.07
N GLU A 201 -10.96 -4.18 10.34
CA GLU A 201 -11.69 -3.37 11.32
C GLU A 201 -11.12 -1.96 11.47
N LYS A 202 -9.80 -1.83 11.42
CA LYS A 202 -9.09 -0.57 11.66
C LYS A 202 -9.27 0.46 10.54
N ILE A 203 -9.36 -0.01 9.30
CA ILE A 203 -9.22 0.83 8.10
C ILE A 203 -10.49 0.89 7.24
N LEU A 204 -11.39 -0.08 7.39
CA LEU A 204 -12.61 -0.20 6.60
C LEU A 204 -13.44 1.09 6.53
N PRO A 205 -13.60 1.90 7.61
CA PRO A 205 -14.37 3.14 7.58
C PRO A 205 -13.83 4.20 6.59
N HIS A 206 -12.57 4.05 6.17
CA HIS A 206 -11.90 5.00 5.28
C HIS A 206 -11.83 4.52 3.83
N ALA A 207 -12.12 3.23 3.57
CA ALA A 207 -12.06 2.64 2.24
C ALA A 207 -13.33 2.95 1.44
N GLU A 208 -13.15 3.34 0.18
CA GLU A 208 -14.22 3.56 -0.79
C GLU A 208 -14.59 2.27 -1.52
N ARG A 209 -13.62 1.37 -1.68
CA ARG A 209 -13.76 0.09 -2.37
C ARG A 209 -13.07 -1.02 -1.58
N LEU A 210 -13.73 -2.15 -1.49
CA LEU A 210 -13.23 -3.37 -0.89
C LEU A 210 -13.09 -4.45 -1.94
N ILE A 211 -11.90 -5.06 -2.01
CA ILE A 211 -11.60 -6.20 -2.85
C ILE A 211 -11.26 -7.38 -1.95
N VAL A 212 -11.95 -8.49 -2.12
CA VAL A 212 -11.70 -9.73 -1.37
C VAL A 212 -10.97 -10.73 -2.26
N ILE A 213 -9.74 -11.09 -1.86
CA ILE A 213 -8.94 -12.12 -2.56
C ILE A 213 -8.94 -13.40 -1.74
N HIS A 214 -9.28 -14.51 -2.41
CA HIS A 214 -9.21 -15.84 -1.82
C HIS A 214 -8.75 -16.85 -2.90
N GLY A 215 -7.77 -17.70 -2.56
CA GLY A 215 -7.23 -18.69 -3.49
C GLY A 215 -6.65 -18.10 -4.79
N GLY A 216 -6.03 -16.92 -4.72
CA GLY A 216 -5.43 -16.23 -5.86
C GLY A 216 -6.43 -15.59 -6.83
N ARG A 217 -7.71 -15.48 -6.46
CA ARG A 217 -8.78 -14.89 -7.28
C ARG A 217 -9.49 -13.78 -6.55
N ILE A 218 -9.98 -12.78 -7.28
CA ILE A 218 -10.93 -11.80 -6.75
C ILE A 218 -12.28 -12.51 -6.60
N GLN A 219 -12.78 -12.56 -5.38
CA GLN A 219 -14.06 -13.18 -5.05
C GLN A 219 -15.18 -12.16 -4.93
N ARG A 220 -14.85 -10.97 -4.45
CA ARG A 220 -15.76 -9.84 -4.30
C ARG A 220 -15.03 -8.54 -4.58
N ASP A 221 -15.73 -7.59 -5.13
CA ASP A 221 -15.24 -6.28 -5.48
C ASP A 221 -16.41 -5.28 -5.47
N GLY A 222 -16.32 -4.22 -4.69
CA GLY A 222 -17.35 -3.21 -4.60
C GLY A 222 -17.30 -2.34 -3.35
N PRO A 223 -18.33 -1.55 -3.11
CA PRO A 223 -18.43 -0.72 -1.90
C PRO A 223 -18.37 -1.59 -0.62
N PRO A 224 -17.60 -1.18 0.40
CA PRO A 224 -17.44 -1.97 1.63
C PRO A 224 -18.75 -2.40 2.27
N ARG A 225 -19.73 -1.48 2.36
CA ARG A 225 -21.05 -1.76 2.97
C ARG A 225 -21.80 -2.93 2.31
N ALA A 226 -21.67 -3.07 0.99
CA ALA A 226 -22.36 -4.13 0.25
C ALA A 226 -21.75 -5.52 0.44
N LEU A 227 -20.48 -5.59 0.89
CA LEU A 227 -19.74 -6.84 0.93
C LEU A 227 -19.61 -7.44 2.33
N MET A 228 -19.95 -6.69 3.39
CA MET A 228 -19.67 -7.08 4.78
C MET A 228 -20.38 -8.36 5.23
N THR A 229 -21.54 -8.69 4.65
CA THR A 229 -22.29 -9.92 4.98
C THR A 229 -21.60 -11.19 4.49
N ASP A 230 -20.72 -11.07 3.48
CA ASP A 230 -20.15 -12.21 2.78
C ASP A 230 -18.65 -12.45 3.08
N VAL A 231 -17.93 -11.48 3.66
CA VAL A 231 -16.47 -11.54 3.80
C VAL A 231 -15.99 -12.74 4.62
N GLU A 232 -16.77 -13.20 5.60
CA GLU A 232 -16.41 -14.34 6.46
C GLU A 232 -16.36 -15.66 5.71
N ARG A 233 -17.11 -15.82 4.60
CA ARG A 233 -17.03 -16.99 3.72
C ARG A 233 -15.66 -17.13 3.05
N TYR A 234 -14.93 -16.01 2.96
CA TYR A 234 -13.59 -15.96 2.36
C TYR A 234 -12.47 -15.85 3.39
N GLY A 235 -12.77 -16.14 4.67
CA GLY A 235 -11.78 -16.16 5.74
C GLY A 235 -11.36 -14.76 6.23
N VAL A 236 -12.17 -13.75 5.98
CA VAL A 236 -11.96 -12.38 6.50
C VAL A 236 -12.96 -12.13 7.64
N ARG A 237 -12.46 -11.78 8.81
CA ARG A 237 -13.31 -11.45 9.95
C ARG A 237 -14.05 -10.14 9.70
N ALA A 238 -15.37 -10.15 9.76
CA ALA A 238 -16.18 -8.94 9.73
C ALA A 238 -15.92 -8.07 10.98
N PRO A 239 -15.90 -6.72 10.86
CA PRO A 239 -15.76 -5.83 12.01
C PRO A 239 -16.82 -6.10 13.07
N CYS A 240 -16.43 -5.96 14.34
CA CYS A 240 -17.34 -6.23 15.46
C CYS A 240 -18.61 -5.37 15.38
N ALA A 241 -18.49 -4.10 15.06
CA ALA A 241 -19.65 -3.20 14.92
C ALA A 241 -20.65 -3.70 13.89
N VAL A 242 -20.18 -4.20 12.74
CA VAL A 242 -21.03 -4.72 11.65
C VAL A 242 -21.81 -5.96 12.09
N LYS A 243 -21.19 -6.86 12.87
CA LYS A 243 -21.87 -8.04 13.45
C LYS A 243 -23.03 -7.67 14.36
N TRP A 244 -22.98 -6.49 14.97
CA TRP A 244 -24.04 -5.96 15.82
C TRP A 244 -25.01 -5.03 15.08
N GLY A 245 -24.99 -5.04 13.73
CA GLY A 245 -25.87 -4.21 12.92
C GLY A 245 -25.50 -2.71 12.95
N ARG A 246 -24.28 -2.37 13.36
CA ARG A 246 -23.77 -0.99 13.42
C ARG A 246 -22.77 -0.73 12.30
N GLU A 247 -22.57 0.53 11.99
CA GLU A 247 -21.49 0.93 11.06
C GLU A 247 -20.12 0.74 11.70
N ALA A 248 -19.12 0.37 10.89
CA ALA A 248 -17.74 0.33 11.34
C ALA A 248 -17.26 1.75 11.74
N VAL A 249 -16.62 1.86 12.90
CA VAL A 249 -16.18 3.14 13.48
C VAL A 249 -14.70 3.33 13.24
N SER A 250 -14.31 4.56 12.89
CA SER A 250 -12.91 4.92 12.73
C SER A 250 -12.16 4.87 14.06
N TRP A 251 -10.94 4.35 14.05
CA TRP A 251 -10.02 4.39 15.19
C TRP A 251 -9.35 5.76 15.38
N LEU A 252 -9.58 6.71 14.47
CA LEU A 252 -9.08 8.09 14.57
C LEU A 252 -9.96 9.02 15.41
N ASN A 253 -11.17 8.56 15.74
CA ASN A 253 -12.12 9.30 16.58
C ASN A 253 -11.80 9.11 18.08
#